data_927e83625b0d9b251b740c8ad56e860d
#
_entry.id   927e83625b0d9b251b740c8ad56e860d
#
_cell.length_a   1.000
_cell.length_b   1.000
_cell.length_c   1.000
_cell.angle_alpha   90.00
_cell.angle_beta   90.00
_cell.angle_gamma   90.00
#
_symmetry.space_group_name_H-M   'P 1'
#
loop_
_entity.id
_entity.type
_entity.pdbx_description
1 polymer ?
#
loop_
_entity_poly.entity_id
_entity_poly.type
_entity_poly.pdbx_seq_one_letter_code
_entity_poly.pdbx_strand_id
1 'polypeptide(L)'
;MSAWSIAWSALLVAATASSAFGQELGDPDAGQRLASLNCAECHGAIDAPGGAPAFATIATMPSTTAESLEVFLQTSHATMPNLILSPGDRNDLIAYILSLRP
;
A
#
# COMPACT_ATOMS: atom_id res chain seq x y z
N MET A 1 53.66 39.75 20.84
CA MET A 1 53.48 38.33 20.44
C MET A 1 52.01 38.07 20.39
N SER A 2 51.52 38.02 19.19
CA SER A 2 50.06 37.90 18.95
C SER A 2 49.67 36.44 18.95
N ALA A 3 48.84 36.04 19.91
CA ALA A 3 48.21 34.74 19.88
C ALA A 3 47.05 34.80 18.88
N TRP A 4 47.21 34.13 17.77
CA TRP A 4 46.15 34.01 16.78
C TRP A 4 45.26 32.84 17.18
N SER A 5 44.16 33.15 17.82
CA SER A 5 43.12 32.19 18.10
C SER A 5 42.36 31.92 16.81
N ILE A 6 42.66 30.81 16.17
CA ILE A 6 41.86 30.31 15.05
C ILE A 6 40.61 29.68 15.64
N ALA A 7 39.52 30.42 15.62
CA ALA A 7 38.23 29.88 15.94
C ALA A 7 37.77 28.99 14.77
N TRP A 8 37.81 27.71 14.99
CA TRP A 8 37.21 26.73 14.08
C TRP A 8 35.70 26.74 14.30
N SER A 9 35.01 27.51 13.49
CA SER A 9 33.57 27.41 13.42
C SER A 9 33.19 26.07 12.79
N ALA A 10 32.84 25.13 13.64
CA ALA A 10 32.26 23.89 13.17
C ALA A 10 30.87 24.20 12.55
N LEU A 11 30.81 24.19 11.24
CA LEU A 11 29.54 24.21 10.54
C LEU A 11 28.86 22.87 10.81
N LEU A 12 27.90 22.87 11.71
CA LEU A 12 26.94 21.76 11.84
C LEU A 12 26.04 21.79 10.61
N VAL A 13 26.38 20.99 9.62
CA VAL A 13 25.45 20.65 8.54
C VAL A 13 24.41 19.73 9.17
N ALA A 14 23.28 20.32 9.53
CA ALA A 14 22.09 19.54 9.84
C ALA A 14 21.67 18.83 8.57
N ALA A 15 21.99 17.56 8.47
CA ALA A 15 21.42 16.69 7.45
C ALA A 15 19.92 16.60 7.76
N THR A 16 19.12 17.42 7.08
CA THR A 16 17.70 17.22 7.03
C THR A 16 17.49 15.90 6.32
N ALA A 17 17.18 14.86 7.06
CA ALA A 17 16.67 13.64 6.49
C ALA A 17 15.39 14.03 5.76
N SER A 18 15.47 14.16 4.45
CA SER A 18 14.29 14.23 3.61
C SER A 18 13.56 12.92 3.84
N SER A 19 12.48 12.97 4.61
CA SER A 19 11.54 11.87 4.65
C SER A 19 11.15 11.65 3.19
N ALA A 20 11.63 10.56 2.61
CA ALA A 20 11.11 10.13 1.34
C ALA A 20 9.60 10.03 1.54
N PHE A 21 8.84 10.90 0.88
CA PHE A 21 7.40 10.76 0.76
C PHE A 21 7.15 9.56 -0.14
N GLY A 22 7.59 8.37 0.33
CA GLY A 22 7.04 7.14 -0.12
C GLY A 22 5.57 7.22 0.23
N GLN A 23 4.70 6.86 -0.70
CA GLN A 23 3.33 6.55 -0.39
C GLN A 23 3.32 5.85 0.95
N GLU A 24 2.51 6.35 1.89
CA GLU A 24 2.31 5.61 3.13
C GLU A 24 1.96 4.19 2.73
N LEU A 25 2.87 3.29 3.03
CA LEU A 25 2.61 1.87 2.85
C LEU A 25 1.44 1.57 3.77
N GLY A 26 0.35 1.06 3.20
CA GLY A 26 -0.80 0.65 3.98
C GLY A 26 -0.42 -0.43 4.98
N ASP A 27 -1.27 -0.62 5.98
CA ASP A 27 -1.14 -1.69 6.95
C ASP A 27 -1.79 -2.97 6.40
N PRO A 28 -1.02 -4.03 6.08
CA PRO A 28 -1.59 -5.27 5.56
C PRO A 28 -2.52 -5.96 6.54
N ASP A 29 -2.30 -5.84 7.84
CA ASP A 29 -3.19 -6.45 8.84
C ASP A 29 -4.54 -5.73 8.89
N ALA A 30 -4.55 -4.41 8.82
CA ALA A 30 -5.78 -3.64 8.70
C ALA A 30 -6.49 -3.95 7.37
N GLY A 31 -5.74 -4.10 6.28
CA GLY A 31 -6.27 -4.51 4.98
C GLY A 31 -6.90 -5.90 5.02
N GLN A 32 -6.30 -6.84 5.73
CA GLN A 32 -6.87 -8.18 5.92
C GLN A 32 -8.21 -8.13 6.66
N ARG A 33 -8.30 -7.35 7.73
CA ARG A 33 -9.56 -7.18 8.46
C ARG A 33 -10.64 -6.56 7.59
N LEU A 34 -10.29 -5.54 6.84
CA LEU A 34 -11.21 -4.89 5.89
C LEU A 34 -11.69 -5.87 4.83
N ALA A 35 -10.79 -6.64 4.24
CA ALA A 35 -11.10 -7.66 3.25
C ALA A 35 -12.02 -8.74 3.80
N SER A 36 -11.79 -9.20 5.03
CA SER A 36 -12.62 -10.22 5.68
C SER A 36 -14.06 -9.76 5.90
N LEU A 37 -14.26 -8.47 6.14
CA LEU A 37 -15.58 -7.90 6.40
C LEU A 37 -16.35 -7.55 5.13
N ASN A 38 -15.66 -7.15 4.06
CA ASN A 38 -16.30 -6.53 2.91
C ASN A 38 -16.08 -7.26 1.57
N CYS A 39 -15.10 -8.14 1.50
CA CYS A 39 -14.64 -8.72 0.24
C CYS A 39 -14.68 -10.25 0.22
N ALA A 40 -14.55 -10.89 1.38
CA ALA A 40 -14.35 -12.34 1.49
C ALA A 40 -15.56 -13.16 1.02
N GLU A 41 -16.76 -12.60 1.00
CA GLU A 41 -17.95 -13.29 0.50
C GLU A 41 -17.79 -13.68 -0.97
N CYS A 42 -17.15 -12.82 -1.76
CA CYS A 42 -16.87 -13.07 -3.17
C CYS A 42 -15.41 -13.48 -3.43
N HIS A 43 -14.46 -12.82 -2.73
CA HIS A 43 -13.03 -13.09 -2.83
C HIS A 43 -12.56 -13.99 -1.66
N GLY A 44 -12.99 -15.23 -1.66
CA GLY A 44 -12.64 -16.19 -0.61
C GLY A 44 -11.19 -16.69 -0.67
N ALA A 45 -10.91 -17.78 0.04
CA ALA A 45 -9.58 -18.40 0.08
C ALA A 45 -9.19 -19.10 -1.24
N ILE A 46 -10.18 -19.44 -2.07
CA ILE A 46 -10.02 -20.06 -3.38
C ILE A 46 -10.85 -19.31 -4.41
N ASP A 47 -10.45 -19.43 -5.67
CA ASP A 47 -11.23 -18.86 -6.76
C ASP A 47 -12.65 -19.44 -6.79
N ALA A 48 -13.65 -18.56 -6.81
CA ALA A 48 -15.01 -18.99 -6.97
C ALA A 48 -15.27 -19.42 -8.43
N PRO A 49 -15.88 -20.59 -8.68
CA PRO A 49 -16.24 -21.01 -10.02
C PRO A 49 -17.16 -19.98 -10.70
N GLY A 50 -16.70 -19.38 -11.80
CA GLY A 50 -17.43 -18.34 -12.53
C GLY A 50 -17.61 -17.03 -11.75
N GLY A 51 -16.89 -16.84 -10.65
CA GLY A 51 -16.96 -15.70 -9.75
C GLY A 51 -15.64 -14.97 -9.56
N ALA A 52 -15.51 -14.31 -8.41
CA ALA A 52 -14.34 -13.52 -8.08
C ALA A 52 -13.10 -14.39 -7.81
N PRO A 53 -11.91 -13.98 -8.28
CA PRO A 53 -10.67 -14.67 -7.93
C PRO A 53 -10.31 -14.44 -6.46
N ALA A 54 -9.65 -15.41 -5.85
CA ALA A 54 -9.05 -15.24 -4.54
C ALA A 54 -7.98 -14.13 -4.57
N PHE A 55 -7.79 -13.43 -3.46
CA PHE A 55 -6.77 -12.38 -3.42
C PHE A 55 -5.35 -12.89 -3.66
N ALA A 56 -5.04 -14.12 -3.23
CA ALA A 56 -3.74 -14.73 -3.53
C ALA A 56 -3.53 -14.92 -5.04
N THR A 57 -4.57 -15.26 -5.79
CA THR A 57 -4.53 -15.34 -7.25
C THR A 57 -4.32 -13.96 -7.87
N ILE A 58 -5.06 -12.96 -7.41
CA ILE A 58 -4.88 -11.57 -7.87
C ILE A 58 -3.45 -11.11 -7.62
N ALA A 59 -2.91 -11.39 -6.44
CA ALA A 59 -1.56 -10.97 -6.05
C ALA A 59 -0.47 -11.50 -6.99
N THR A 60 -0.67 -12.66 -7.58
CA THR A 60 0.31 -13.31 -8.46
C THR A 60 0.10 -13.00 -9.95
N MET A 61 -0.95 -12.30 -10.33
CA MET A 61 -1.16 -11.90 -11.72
C MET A 61 -0.07 -10.92 -12.16
N PRO A 62 0.52 -11.08 -13.36
CA PRO A 62 1.59 -10.19 -13.83
C PRO A 62 1.20 -8.71 -13.91
N SER A 63 -0.08 -8.44 -14.15
CA SER A 63 -0.61 -7.08 -14.25
C SER A 63 -0.93 -6.42 -12.90
N THR A 64 -0.85 -7.18 -11.79
CA THR A 64 -1.17 -6.64 -10.46
C THR A 64 0.00 -5.85 -9.91
N THR A 65 -0.20 -4.56 -9.79
CA THR A 65 0.71 -3.60 -9.15
C THR A 65 -0.06 -2.75 -8.15
N ALA A 66 0.64 -2.02 -7.30
CA ALA A 66 -0.01 -1.06 -6.40
C ALA A 66 -0.85 -0.05 -7.18
N GLU A 67 -0.31 0.46 -8.28
CA GLU A 67 -0.97 1.44 -9.15
C GLU A 67 -2.21 0.85 -9.83
N SER A 68 -2.12 -0.38 -10.36
CA SER A 68 -3.26 -1.00 -11.00
C SER A 68 -4.38 -1.31 -10.01
N LEU A 69 -4.05 -1.71 -8.79
CA LEU A 69 -5.04 -1.91 -7.73
C LEU A 69 -5.67 -0.59 -7.28
N GLU A 70 -4.88 0.49 -7.21
CA GLU A 70 -5.39 1.82 -6.89
C GLU A 70 -6.46 2.27 -7.88
N VAL A 71 -6.20 2.10 -9.17
CA VAL A 71 -7.17 2.43 -10.23
C VAL A 71 -8.38 1.49 -10.18
N PHE A 72 -8.12 0.19 -10.05
CA PHE A 72 -9.18 -0.82 -10.07
C PHE A 72 -10.18 -0.61 -8.93
N LEU A 73 -9.71 -0.33 -7.72
CA LEU A 73 -10.57 -0.16 -6.54
C LEU A 73 -11.40 1.14 -6.57
N GLN A 74 -11.11 2.04 -7.49
CA GLN A 74 -11.86 3.28 -7.70
C GLN A 74 -12.74 3.23 -8.94
N THR A 75 -12.72 2.14 -9.69
CA THR A 75 -13.40 1.99 -10.96
C THR A 75 -14.56 1.01 -10.81
N SER A 76 -15.69 1.31 -11.44
CA SER A 76 -16.84 0.40 -11.47
C SER A 76 -16.57 -0.84 -12.31
N HIS A 77 -16.97 -1.99 -11.79
CA HIS A 77 -16.88 -3.27 -12.49
C HIS A 77 -18.26 -3.91 -12.56
N ALA A 78 -18.53 -4.65 -13.65
CA ALA A 78 -19.86 -5.16 -13.97
C ALA A 78 -20.44 -6.10 -12.88
N THR A 79 -19.61 -6.85 -12.18
CA THR A 79 -20.02 -7.88 -11.22
C THR A 79 -19.54 -7.62 -9.80
N MET A 80 -18.60 -6.70 -9.61
CA MET A 80 -18.09 -6.31 -8.31
C MET A 80 -18.86 -5.08 -7.81
N PRO A 81 -19.38 -5.09 -6.56
CA PRO A 81 -20.04 -3.92 -6.01
C PRO A 81 -19.08 -2.72 -5.95
N ASN A 82 -19.60 -1.53 -6.19
CA ASN A 82 -18.83 -0.30 -5.98
C ASN A 82 -18.67 -0.07 -4.49
N LEU A 83 -17.48 -0.33 -3.98
CA LEU A 83 -17.11 -0.04 -2.60
C LEU A 83 -16.50 1.35 -2.53
N ILE A 84 -17.06 2.19 -1.67
CA ILE A 84 -16.46 3.50 -1.38
C ILE A 84 -15.44 3.29 -0.26
N LEU A 85 -14.17 3.24 -0.63
CA LEU A 85 -13.06 3.11 0.30
C LEU A 85 -12.41 4.47 0.52
N SER A 86 -12.10 4.79 1.78
CA SER A 86 -11.22 5.91 2.06
C SER A 86 -9.82 5.67 1.45
N PRO A 87 -9.03 6.71 1.19
CA PRO A 87 -7.65 6.52 0.72
C PRO A 87 -6.82 5.63 1.65
N GLY A 88 -7.00 5.74 2.97
CA GLY A 88 -6.33 4.90 3.96
C GLY A 88 -6.74 3.45 3.86
N ASP A 89 -8.03 3.16 3.80
CA ASP A 89 -8.55 1.80 3.64
C ASP A 89 -8.09 1.16 2.34
N ARG A 90 -8.07 1.92 1.28
CA ARG A 90 -7.59 1.48 -0.02
C ARG A 90 -6.11 1.11 0.03
N ASN A 91 -5.29 1.93 0.67
CA ASN A 91 -3.86 1.64 0.87
C ASN A 91 -3.64 0.38 1.70
N ASP A 92 -4.41 0.20 2.76
CA ASP A 92 -4.34 -0.98 3.62
C ASP A 92 -4.73 -2.25 2.85
N LEU A 93 -5.78 -2.19 2.07
CA LEU A 93 -6.22 -3.31 1.24
C LEU A 93 -5.19 -3.66 0.16
N ILE A 94 -4.62 -2.68 -0.50
CA ILE A 94 -3.54 -2.88 -1.48
C ILE A 94 -2.32 -3.54 -0.81
N ALA A 95 -1.91 -3.05 0.35
CA ALA A 95 -0.81 -3.64 1.11
C ALA A 95 -1.09 -5.09 1.47
N TYR A 96 -2.31 -5.41 1.87
CA TYR A 96 -2.71 -6.79 2.17
C TYR A 96 -2.62 -7.68 0.93
N ILE A 97 -3.22 -7.27 -0.19
CA ILE A 97 -3.19 -8.07 -1.43
C ILE A 97 -1.74 -8.32 -1.86
N LEU A 98 -0.91 -7.29 -1.88
CA LEU A 98 0.49 -7.43 -2.29
C LEU A 98 1.31 -8.27 -1.30
N SER A 99 0.93 -8.33 -0.04
CA SER A 99 1.57 -9.19 0.97
C SER A 99 1.37 -10.68 0.71
N LEU A 100 0.38 -11.05 -0.09
CA LEU A 100 0.08 -12.45 -0.44
C LEU A 100 0.97 -12.99 -1.55
N ARG A 101 1.85 -12.18 -2.12
CA ARG A 101 2.85 -12.66 -3.08
C ARG A 101 3.85 -13.57 -2.37
N PRO A 102 4.20 -14.71 -3.01
CA PRO A 102 5.23 -15.59 -2.47
C PRO A 102 6.63 -14.95 -2.46
#